data_6fce063eb3752147b4da879a17635f58
#
_entry.id   6fce063eb3752147b4da879a17635f58
#
_cell.length_a   1.000
_cell.length_b   1.000
_cell.length_c   1.000
_cell.angle_alpha   90.00
_cell.angle_beta   90.00
_cell.angle_gamma   90.00
#
_symmetry.space_group_name_H-M   'P 1'
#
loop_
_entity.id
_entity.type
_entity.pdbx_description
1 polymer ?
#
loop_
_entity_poly.entity_id
_entity_poly.type
_entity_poly.pdbx_seq_one_letter_code
_entity_poly.pdbx_strand_id
1 'polypeptide(L)'
;MAVNYLKAISPIFLALSLLLSLASLADERPNLILMMADDLGYRDLACYGSEKHKTPVLDNLAGDGIRLTDFYAGATVCTPSRMALLTGAYPPRLGWSGGVVGYGIKTVNGLAPGALTMGEVFKAAGYATALIGKWHLGDSPGLQPMRQGFDTTYYINKSNNQTKQLWRGEKLEADPFNNSRLSEQFADEAVKFIKANRERPFFLYLPFTAPHFPAQAHPDWKGKSANGAYGDVVEELDARVGEILESLKALDLEK
;
A
#
# COMPACT_ATOMS: atom_id res chain seq x y z
N MET A 1 6.43 15.99 71.74
CA MET A 1 7.47 15.54 70.76
C MET A 1 6.79 14.85 69.60
N ALA A 2 6.67 15.55 68.47
CA ALA A 2 6.09 14.97 67.24
C ALA A 2 7.25 14.53 66.35
N VAL A 3 7.36 13.22 66.10
CA VAL A 3 8.40 12.66 65.24
C VAL A 3 7.87 12.66 63.79
N ASN A 4 8.45 13.52 62.96
CA ASN A 4 8.16 13.58 61.51
C ASN A 4 8.87 12.41 60.82
N TYR A 5 8.13 11.41 60.37
CA TYR A 5 8.58 10.41 59.44
C TYR A 5 8.45 10.91 58.01
N LEU A 6 9.47 11.61 57.51
CA LEU A 6 9.67 11.78 56.07
C LEU A 6 10.16 10.44 55.50
N LYS A 7 9.23 9.66 54.92
CA LYS A 7 9.59 8.45 54.16
C LYS A 7 10.35 8.89 52.91
N ALA A 8 11.66 8.67 52.90
CA ALA A 8 12.47 8.87 51.70
C ALA A 8 11.94 7.93 50.58
N ILE A 9 11.44 8.50 49.52
CA ILE A 9 11.09 7.76 48.30
C ILE A 9 12.41 7.19 47.76
N SER A 10 12.50 5.87 47.64
CA SER A 10 13.70 5.20 47.13
C SER A 10 14.06 5.73 45.73
N PRO A 11 15.31 6.11 45.45
CA PRO A 11 15.74 6.58 44.14
C PRO A 11 15.48 5.57 43.00
N ILE A 12 15.31 4.29 43.37
CA ILE A 12 14.91 3.24 42.44
C ILE A 12 13.47 3.43 41.98
N PHE A 13 12.54 3.86 42.85
CA PHE A 13 11.15 4.17 42.45
C PHE A 13 11.06 5.43 41.56
N LEU A 14 11.90 6.42 41.80
CA LEU A 14 11.96 7.63 40.96
C LEU A 14 12.57 7.30 39.60
N ALA A 15 13.62 6.49 39.54
CA ALA A 15 14.21 6.06 38.27
C ALA A 15 13.28 5.15 37.46
N LEU A 16 12.52 4.27 38.13
CA LEU A 16 11.54 3.39 37.47
C LEU A 16 10.34 4.18 36.94
N SER A 17 9.87 5.20 37.67
CA SER A 17 8.81 6.08 37.19
C SER A 17 9.25 6.99 36.04
N LEU A 18 10.51 7.45 36.01
CA LEU A 18 11.10 8.18 34.89
C LEU A 18 11.25 7.32 33.65
N LEU A 19 11.67 6.05 33.81
CA LEU A 19 11.76 5.09 32.71
C LEU A 19 10.39 4.71 32.14
N LEU A 20 9.37 4.60 32.98
CA LEU A 20 7.99 4.37 32.54
C LEU A 20 7.36 5.59 31.86
N SER A 21 7.72 6.82 32.25
CA SER A 21 7.25 8.04 31.58
C SER A 21 7.94 8.29 30.23
N LEU A 22 9.14 7.79 30.03
CA LEU A 22 9.83 7.82 28.71
C LEU A 22 9.26 6.80 27.72
N ALA A 23 8.60 5.75 28.19
CA ALA A 23 7.95 4.75 27.34
C ALA A 23 6.57 5.18 26.80
N SER A 24 6.04 6.32 27.25
CA SER A 24 4.70 6.81 26.90
C SER A 24 4.70 8.09 26.04
N LEU A 25 5.78 8.42 25.37
CA LEU A 25 5.68 9.34 24.24
C LEU A 25 5.11 8.53 23.08
N ALA A 26 3.82 8.70 22.81
CA ALA A 26 3.23 8.18 21.59
C ALA A 26 4.13 8.60 20.43
N ASP A 27 4.46 7.68 19.55
CA ASP A 27 5.29 7.98 18.39
C ASP A 27 4.50 8.94 17.49
N GLU A 28 4.85 10.24 17.52
CA GLU A 28 4.13 11.31 16.80
C GLU A 28 4.35 11.23 15.27
N ARG A 29 5.13 10.26 14.80
CA ARG A 29 5.34 10.08 13.35
C ARG A 29 4.05 9.62 12.68
N PRO A 30 3.65 10.25 11.55
CA PRO A 30 2.41 9.90 10.87
C PRO A 30 2.46 8.50 10.26
N ASN A 31 1.33 7.83 10.21
CA ASN A 31 1.15 6.66 9.38
C ASN A 31 1.12 7.07 7.91
N LEU A 32 1.62 6.20 7.03
CA LEU A 32 1.59 6.44 5.59
C LEU A 32 0.96 5.26 4.86
N ILE A 33 -0.08 5.54 4.08
CA ILE A 33 -0.70 4.58 3.17
C ILE A 33 -0.56 5.12 1.75
N LEU A 34 0.20 4.42 0.91
CA LEU A 34 0.37 4.74 -0.49
C LEU A 34 -0.47 3.77 -1.34
N MET A 35 -1.64 4.22 -1.79
CA MET A 35 -2.51 3.44 -2.67
C MET A 35 -2.20 3.74 -4.13
N MET A 36 -2.16 2.71 -4.97
CA MET A 36 -1.93 2.85 -6.41
C MET A 36 -2.94 2.02 -7.17
N ALA A 37 -3.66 2.64 -8.09
CA ALA A 37 -4.48 1.95 -9.09
C ALA A 37 -3.62 1.59 -10.31
N ASP A 38 -3.97 0.50 -11.01
CA ASP A 38 -3.22 -0.02 -12.14
C ASP A 38 -4.00 0.21 -13.45
N ASP A 39 -3.47 1.05 -14.34
CA ASP A 39 -4.10 1.47 -15.60
C ASP A 39 -5.42 2.28 -15.41
N LEU A 40 -5.51 3.07 -14.33
CA LEU A 40 -6.60 4.04 -14.15
C LEU A 40 -6.30 5.33 -14.91
N GLY A 41 -7.23 5.76 -15.74
CA GLY A 41 -7.09 7.00 -16.50
C GLY A 41 -7.34 8.24 -15.63
N TYR A 42 -6.73 9.38 -16.02
CA TYR A 42 -6.88 10.66 -15.30
C TYR A 42 -8.35 11.06 -15.07
N ARG A 43 -9.21 10.86 -16.10
CA ARG A 43 -10.63 11.23 -16.03
C ARG A 43 -11.55 10.06 -15.66
N ASP A 44 -11.04 9.04 -15.00
CA ASP A 44 -11.86 7.91 -14.56
C ASP A 44 -12.46 8.11 -13.15
N LEU A 45 -12.03 9.14 -12.42
CA LEU A 45 -12.64 9.54 -11.14
C LEU A 45 -13.51 10.78 -11.32
N ALA A 46 -14.63 10.88 -10.59
CA ALA A 46 -15.55 12.01 -10.72
C ALA A 46 -14.90 13.34 -10.28
N CYS A 47 -14.05 13.34 -9.25
CA CYS A 47 -13.27 14.51 -8.84
C CYS A 47 -12.29 15.03 -9.92
N TYR A 48 -11.96 14.22 -10.93
CA TYR A 48 -11.21 14.60 -12.12
C TYR A 48 -12.08 14.74 -13.38
N GLY A 49 -13.41 14.73 -13.23
CA GLY A 49 -14.37 15.03 -14.29
C GLY A 49 -14.92 13.80 -15.03
N SER A 50 -14.90 12.62 -14.41
CA SER A 50 -15.68 11.48 -14.93
C SER A 50 -17.17 11.72 -14.75
N GLU A 51 -17.93 11.50 -15.80
CA GLU A 51 -19.40 11.46 -15.76
C GLU A 51 -19.92 10.01 -15.79
N LYS A 52 -19.03 9.04 -15.90
CA LYS A 52 -19.34 7.62 -16.15
C LYS A 52 -19.24 6.74 -14.90
N HIS A 53 -18.37 7.10 -13.97
CA HIS A 53 -18.11 6.30 -12.78
C HIS A 53 -18.55 7.04 -11.53
N LYS A 54 -19.07 6.27 -10.56
CA LYS A 54 -19.43 6.79 -9.24
C LYS A 54 -18.29 6.47 -8.28
N THR A 55 -17.56 7.50 -7.86
CA THR A 55 -16.38 7.38 -6.97
C THR A 55 -16.51 8.28 -5.74
N PRO A 56 -17.61 8.19 -4.97
CA PRO A 56 -17.92 9.13 -3.90
C PRO A 56 -16.88 9.12 -2.78
N VAL A 57 -16.23 7.99 -2.51
CA VAL A 57 -15.20 7.89 -1.46
C VAL A 57 -13.95 8.67 -1.86
N LEU A 58 -13.44 8.43 -3.06
CA LEU A 58 -12.26 9.13 -3.59
C LEU A 58 -12.54 10.61 -3.86
N ASP A 59 -13.77 10.96 -4.24
CA ASP A 59 -14.20 12.34 -4.43
C ASP A 59 -14.23 13.10 -3.09
N ASN A 60 -14.71 12.49 -2.02
CA ASN A 60 -14.68 13.05 -0.67
C ASN A 60 -13.23 13.20 -0.18
N LEU A 61 -12.40 12.15 -0.35
CA LEU A 61 -10.98 12.21 0.01
C LEU A 61 -10.26 13.35 -0.72
N ALA A 62 -10.57 13.57 -2.01
CA ALA A 62 -10.04 14.69 -2.79
C ALA A 62 -10.56 16.06 -2.30
N GLY A 63 -11.78 16.10 -1.74
CA GLY A 63 -12.37 17.31 -1.13
C GLY A 63 -11.78 17.65 0.22
N ASP A 64 -11.45 16.65 1.03
CA ASP A 64 -10.89 16.80 2.38
C ASP A 64 -9.36 17.01 2.37
N GLY A 65 -8.70 16.68 1.26
CA GLY A 65 -7.25 16.69 1.13
C GLY A 65 -6.73 17.59 0.01
N ILE A 66 -5.62 17.19 -0.59
CA ILE A 66 -4.98 17.91 -1.69
C ILE A 66 -5.17 17.10 -2.98
N ARG A 67 -5.82 17.71 -3.97
CA ARG A 67 -5.97 17.16 -5.31
C ARG A 67 -4.89 17.70 -6.24
N LEU A 68 -4.02 16.81 -6.73
CA LEU A 68 -2.95 17.15 -7.67
C LEU A 68 -3.49 17.12 -9.11
N THR A 69 -3.50 18.24 -9.82
CA THR A 69 -4.00 18.36 -11.19
C THR A 69 -2.95 18.02 -12.25
N ASP A 70 -1.66 18.10 -11.88
CA ASP A 70 -0.52 17.93 -12.77
C ASP A 70 0.49 16.92 -12.23
N PHE A 71 0.00 15.82 -11.66
CA PHE A 71 0.82 14.69 -11.21
C PHE A 71 0.97 13.67 -12.33
N TYR A 72 2.22 13.35 -12.68
CA TYR A 72 2.54 12.42 -13.76
C TYR A 72 3.22 11.17 -13.22
N ALA A 73 2.79 9.99 -13.69
CA ALA A 73 3.50 8.74 -13.45
C ALA A 73 4.90 8.79 -14.10
N GLY A 74 5.89 8.17 -13.46
CA GLY A 74 7.27 8.18 -13.94
C GLY A 74 7.53 7.40 -15.23
N ALA A 75 6.53 6.64 -15.70
CA ALA A 75 6.53 5.94 -16.98
C ALA A 75 5.09 5.54 -17.37
N THR A 76 4.92 5.10 -18.62
CA THR A 76 3.63 4.77 -19.22
C THR A 76 3.13 3.34 -18.97
N VAL A 77 3.95 2.48 -18.37
CA VAL A 77 3.63 1.05 -18.09
C VAL A 77 4.05 0.65 -16.67
N CYS A 78 3.51 -0.48 -16.20
CA CYS A 78 3.54 -0.91 -14.80
C CYS A 78 4.92 -0.93 -14.15
N THR A 79 5.86 -1.76 -14.66
CA THR A 79 7.16 -1.97 -14.01
C THR A 79 7.96 -0.68 -13.84
N PRO A 80 8.25 0.10 -14.89
CA PRO A 80 9.04 1.33 -14.75
C PRO A 80 8.31 2.40 -13.93
N SER A 81 6.98 2.49 -14.02
CA SER A 81 6.21 3.43 -13.20
C SER A 81 6.34 3.12 -11.70
N ARG A 82 6.28 1.83 -11.33
CA ARG A 82 6.47 1.36 -9.95
C ARG A 82 7.90 1.53 -9.47
N MET A 83 8.90 1.32 -10.35
CA MET A 83 10.30 1.63 -10.06
C MET A 83 10.47 3.11 -9.70
N ALA A 84 9.96 4.01 -10.55
CA ALA A 84 10.06 5.44 -10.31
C ALA A 84 9.38 5.86 -9.00
N LEU A 85 8.18 5.34 -8.72
CA LEU A 85 7.42 5.64 -7.51
C LEU A 85 8.18 5.21 -6.24
N LEU A 86 8.68 3.97 -6.22
CA LEU A 86 9.29 3.41 -5.01
C LEU A 86 10.74 3.89 -4.76
N THR A 87 11.43 4.39 -5.78
CA THR A 87 12.85 4.79 -5.66
C THR A 87 13.07 6.30 -5.81
N GLY A 88 12.08 7.05 -6.29
CA GLY A 88 12.25 8.45 -6.64
C GLY A 88 13.20 8.70 -7.82
N ALA A 89 13.56 7.66 -8.57
CA ALA A 89 14.50 7.74 -9.69
C ALA A 89 13.84 7.37 -11.02
N TYR A 90 14.17 8.08 -12.09
CA TYR A 90 13.71 7.66 -13.41
C TYR A 90 14.24 6.28 -13.79
N PRO A 91 13.42 5.40 -14.38
CA PRO A 91 13.78 4.01 -14.67
C PRO A 91 15.09 3.82 -15.44
N PRO A 92 15.46 4.67 -16.43
CA PRO A 92 16.76 4.56 -17.12
C PRO A 92 17.97 4.72 -16.18
N ARG A 93 17.86 5.49 -15.09
CA ARG A 93 18.93 5.62 -14.08
C ARG A 93 19.12 4.33 -13.27
N LEU A 94 18.11 3.49 -13.24
CA LEU A 94 18.12 2.16 -12.61
C LEU A 94 18.49 1.04 -13.61
N GLY A 95 18.95 1.40 -14.80
CA GLY A 95 19.28 0.47 -15.87
C GLY A 95 18.07 -0.13 -16.60
N TRP A 96 16.86 0.41 -16.39
CA TRP A 96 15.64 -0.08 -17.03
C TRP A 96 15.40 0.67 -18.35
N SER A 97 15.39 -0.06 -19.46
CA SER A 97 15.29 0.52 -20.81
C SER A 97 13.89 0.40 -21.45
N GLY A 98 12.91 -0.08 -20.71
CA GLY A 98 11.51 -0.17 -21.16
C GLY A 98 10.86 -1.53 -20.95
N GLY A 99 9.57 -1.63 -21.30
CA GLY A 99 8.77 -2.84 -21.10
C GLY A 99 8.39 -3.11 -19.64
N VAL A 100 7.89 -4.30 -19.38
CA VAL A 100 7.48 -4.77 -18.06
C VAL A 100 8.12 -6.13 -17.75
N VAL A 101 8.26 -6.46 -16.48
CA VAL A 101 8.72 -7.79 -16.05
C VAL A 101 7.83 -8.87 -16.67
N GLY A 102 8.45 -9.85 -17.33
CA GLY A 102 7.76 -10.94 -18.03
C GLY A 102 7.39 -10.65 -19.49
N TYR A 103 7.54 -9.41 -19.97
CA TYR A 103 7.40 -9.02 -21.38
C TYR A 103 8.54 -8.09 -21.80
N GLY A 104 9.08 -8.30 -23.01
CA GLY A 104 10.06 -7.42 -23.62
C GLY A 104 11.50 -7.75 -23.22
N ILE A 105 12.24 -6.82 -22.68
CA ILE A 105 13.70 -6.89 -22.53
C ILE A 105 14.09 -7.89 -21.44
N LYS A 106 14.90 -8.89 -21.84
CA LYS A 106 15.38 -9.97 -20.95
C LYS A 106 16.62 -9.61 -20.13
N THR A 107 17.15 -8.39 -20.23
CA THR A 107 18.46 -8.04 -19.69
C THR A 107 18.46 -7.68 -18.20
N VAL A 108 17.32 -7.26 -17.65
CA VAL A 108 17.14 -7.00 -16.20
C VAL A 108 15.82 -7.61 -15.76
N ASN A 109 15.87 -8.55 -14.82
CA ASN A 109 14.67 -9.27 -14.37
C ASN A 109 13.81 -8.51 -13.35
N GLY A 110 14.08 -7.24 -13.11
CA GLY A 110 13.33 -6.43 -12.16
C GLY A 110 14.12 -5.22 -11.65
N LEU A 111 13.77 -4.75 -10.46
CA LEU A 111 14.43 -3.63 -9.80
C LEU A 111 15.91 -3.94 -9.56
N ALA A 112 16.80 -2.98 -9.87
CA ALA A 112 18.24 -3.17 -9.67
C ALA A 112 18.57 -3.48 -8.20
N PRO A 113 19.44 -4.50 -7.94
CA PRO A 113 19.85 -4.87 -6.61
C PRO A 113 20.52 -3.75 -5.88
N GLY A 114 20.30 -2.92 -5.26
CA GLY A 114 20.96 -1.75 -4.65
C GLY A 114 20.21 -0.44 -4.92
N ALA A 115 19.09 -0.50 -5.64
CA ALA A 115 18.16 0.61 -5.68
C ALA A 115 17.47 0.74 -4.32
N LEU A 116 17.66 1.88 -3.66
CA LEU A 116 17.00 2.15 -2.38
C LEU A 116 15.51 2.41 -2.60
N THR A 117 14.65 1.65 -1.92
CA THR A 117 13.20 1.77 -2.02
C THR A 117 12.59 2.53 -0.85
N MET A 118 11.38 3.06 -1.03
CA MET A 118 10.58 3.60 0.08
C MET A 118 10.39 2.57 1.21
N GLY A 119 10.19 1.29 0.88
CA GLY A 119 10.10 0.23 1.88
C GLY A 119 11.32 0.17 2.80
N GLU A 120 12.53 0.21 2.22
CA GLU A 120 13.77 0.20 2.98
C GLU A 120 13.97 1.48 3.80
N VAL A 121 13.63 2.64 3.23
CA VAL A 121 13.72 3.94 3.93
C VAL A 121 12.81 3.95 5.16
N PHE A 122 11.54 3.59 5.01
CA PHE A 122 10.60 3.56 6.14
C PHE A 122 10.96 2.48 7.15
N LYS A 123 11.41 1.31 6.70
CA LYS A 123 11.90 0.25 7.61
C LYS A 123 13.10 0.73 8.43
N ALA A 124 14.09 1.37 7.81
CA ALA A 124 15.24 1.95 8.50
C ALA A 124 14.84 3.06 9.50
N ALA A 125 13.74 3.78 9.21
CA ALA A 125 13.14 4.75 10.11
C ALA A 125 12.29 4.12 11.24
N GLY A 126 12.21 2.79 11.34
CA GLY A 126 11.51 2.08 12.41
C GLY A 126 9.99 1.93 12.20
N TYR A 127 9.51 2.15 10.98
CA TYR A 127 8.11 1.87 10.63
C TYR A 127 7.85 0.38 10.47
N ALA A 128 6.64 -0.08 10.81
CA ALA A 128 6.14 -1.34 10.32
C ALA A 128 5.84 -1.19 8.83
N THR A 129 6.36 -2.07 7.98
CA THR A 129 6.25 -1.93 6.52
C THR A 129 5.45 -3.06 5.92
N ALA A 130 4.51 -2.72 5.01
CA ALA A 130 3.77 -3.72 4.26
C ALA A 130 3.65 -3.39 2.77
N LEU A 131 3.66 -4.45 1.95
CA LEU A 131 3.22 -4.43 0.57
C LEU A 131 2.05 -5.40 0.41
N ILE A 132 0.89 -4.87 0.01
CA ILE A 132 -0.32 -5.66 -0.21
C ILE A 132 -0.85 -5.30 -1.61
N GLY A 133 -0.76 -6.24 -2.57
CA GLY A 133 -1.18 -6.00 -3.95
C GLY A 133 -0.20 -6.45 -5.02
N LYS A 134 -0.15 -5.75 -6.15
CA LYS A 134 0.71 -6.08 -7.29
C LYS A 134 2.13 -5.56 -7.09
N TRP A 135 3.12 -6.46 -7.10
CA TRP A 135 4.55 -6.10 -7.04
C TRP A 135 5.11 -5.65 -8.39
N HIS A 136 5.25 -6.54 -9.32
CA HIS A 136 5.71 -6.35 -10.70
C HIS A 136 7.11 -5.72 -10.87
N LEU A 137 8.00 -5.93 -9.89
CA LEU A 137 9.38 -5.42 -9.90
C LEU A 137 10.44 -6.53 -9.84
N GLY A 138 10.06 -7.75 -10.17
CA GLY A 138 10.90 -8.92 -10.25
C GLY A 138 10.36 -10.11 -9.46
N ASP A 139 10.65 -11.32 -9.95
CA ASP A 139 10.19 -12.58 -9.39
C ASP A 139 11.33 -13.52 -9.00
N SER A 140 12.58 -13.13 -9.29
CA SER A 140 13.76 -13.89 -8.87
C SER A 140 13.99 -13.79 -7.37
N PRO A 141 14.61 -14.80 -6.74
CA PRO A 141 15.08 -14.71 -5.36
C PRO A 141 15.93 -13.46 -5.16
N GLY A 142 15.62 -12.62 -4.21
CA GLY A 142 16.29 -11.33 -3.99
C GLY A 142 15.59 -10.11 -4.59
N LEU A 143 14.66 -10.30 -5.54
CA LEU A 143 13.83 -9.22 -6.09
C LEU A 143 12.40 -9.20 -5.53
N GLN A 144 12.09 -10.09 -4.61
CA GLN A 144 10.81 -10.17 -3.93
C GLN A 144 10.61 -8.98 -2.99
N PRO A 145 9.37 -8.56 -2.72
CA PRO A 145 9.11 -7.35 -1.93
C PRO A 145 9.68 -7.41 -0.51
N MET A 146 9.75 -8.60 0.13
CA MET A 146 10.38 -8.74 1.45
C MET A 146 11.90 -8.46 1.44
N ARG A 147 12.55 -8.51 0.27
CA ARG A 147 13.96 -8.14 0.09
C ARG A 147 14.16 -6.67 -0.25
N GLN A 148 13.04 -5.94 -0.39
CA GLN A 148 12.98 -4.52 -0.73
C GLN A 148 12.33 -3.68 0.39
N GLY A 149 12.51 -4.13 1.64
CA GLY A 149 12.13 -3.37 2.83
C GLY A 149 10.71 -3.58 3.36
N PHE A 150 9.94 -4.54 2.83
CA PHE A 150 8.60 -4.82 3.32
C PHE A 150 8.58 -6.05 4.25
N ASP A 151 8.23 -5.85 5.52
CA ASP A 151 8.17 -6.91 6.54
C ASP A 151 6.95 -7.81 6.38
N THR A 152 5.82 -7.23 5.98
CA THR A 152 4.57 -7.94 5.69
C THR A 152 4.28 -7.87 4.20
N THR A 153 4.03 -9.02 3.56
CA THR A 153 3.70 -9.03 2.12
C THR A 153 2.56 -10.01 1.80
N TYR A 154 1.59 -9.51 1.01
CA TYR A 154 0.51 -10.30 0.43
C TYR A 154 0.32 -9.83 -1.01
N TYR A 155 0.76 -10.61 -2.01
CA TYR A 155 0.98 -10.02 -3.31
C TYR A 155 0.90 -11.00 -4.48
N ILE A 156 0.63 -10.45 -5.67
CA ILE A 156 0.94 -11.09 -6.94
C ILE A 156 2.24 -10.53 -7.51
N ASN A 157 3.10 -11.40 -8.03
CA ASN A 157 4.45 -11.03 -8.47
C ASN A 157 4.52 -10.34 -9.85
N LYS A 158 3.47 -10.45 -10.66
CA LYS A 158 3.31 -9.83 -12.01
C LYS A 158 1.91 -9.23 -12.15
N SER A 159 1.51 -8.84 -13.36
CA SER A 159 0.12 -8.46 -13.63
C SER A 159 -0.84 -9.65 -13.50
N ASN A 160 -2.07 -9.38 -13.15
CA ASN A 160 -3.14 -10.37 -13.00
C ASN A 160 -3.47 -11.16 -14.28
N ASN A 161 -3.07 -10.66 -15.46
CA ASN A 161 -3.13 -11.39 -16.73
C ASN A 161 -1.88 -12.24 -17.02
N GLN A 162 -0.76 -12.02 -16.30
CA GLN A 162 0.52 -12.70 -16.51
C GLN A 162 0.80 -13.79 -15.49
N THR A 163 0.20 -13.70 -14.30
CA THR A 163 0.37 -14.71 -13.23
C THR A 163 -0.99 -15.19 -12.72
N LYS A 164 -1.00 -16.34 -12.09
CA LYS A 164 -2.13 -16.86 -11.34
C LYS A 164 -1.78 -17.12 -9.88
N GLN A 165 -0.57 -16.72 -9.48
CA GLN A 165 0.00 -16.98 -8.17
C GLN A 165 -0.18 -15.81 -7.23
N LEU A 166 -0.74 -16.09 -6.07
CA LEU A 166 -0.89 -15.17 -4.95
C LEU A 166 0.00 -15.66 -3.81
N TRP A 167 0.78 -14.77 -3.26
CA TRP A 167 1.82 -15.07 -2.28
C TRP A 167 1.58 -14.34 -0.95
N ARG A 168 1.90 -15.02 0.15
CA ARG A 168 2.01 -14.43 1.48
C ARG A 168 3.44 -14.66 2.00
N GLY A 169 4.25 -13.60 2.07
CA GLY A 169 5.67 -13.79 2.29
C GLY A 169 6.28 -14.66 1.20
N GLU A 170 6.97 -15.70 1.60
CA GLU A 170 7.55 -16.70 0.70
C GLU A 170 6.60 -17.88 0.40
N LYS A 171 5.42 -17.91 1.03
CA LYS A 171 4.46 -19.00 0.86
C LYS A 171 3.51 -18.71 -0.30
N LEU A 172 3.34 -19.67 -1.21
CA LEU A 172 2.29 -19.66 -2.21
C LEU A 172 0.93 -19.87 -1.50
N GLU A 173 0.06 -18.87 -1.58
CA GLU A 173 -1.25 -18.85 -0.91
C GLU A 173 -2.33 -19.43 -1.83
N ALA A 174 -2.31 -19.08 -3.11
CA ALA A 174 -3.23 -19.60 -4.12
C ALA A 174 -2.59 -19.69 -5.51
N ASP A 175 -2.94 -20.75 -6.25
CA ASP A 175 -2.64 -20.94 -7.67
C ASP A 175 -3.68 -21.91 -8.29
N PRO A 176 -4.68 -21.42 -9.03
CA PRO A 176 -4.91 -20.01 -9.39
C PRO A 176 -5.62 -19.20 -8.28
N PHE A 177 -5.31 -17.90 -8.22
CA PHE A 177 -6.16 -16.97 -7.48
C PHE A 177 -7.45 -16.64 -8.24
N ASN A 178 -8.48 -16.17 -7.53
CA ASN A 178 -9.70 -15.63 -8.14
C ASN A 178 -9.53 -14.12 -8.40
N ASN A 179 -9.39 -13.74 -9.70
CA ASN A 179 -9.15 -12.36 -10.09
C ASN A 179 -10.25 -11.38 -9.63
N SER A 180 -11.53 -11.81 -9.62
CA SER A 180 -12.64 -10.96 -9.22
C SER A 180 -12.68 -10.68 -7.70
N ARG A 181 -11.83 -11.33 -6.90
CA ARG A 181 -11.76 -11.12 -5.45
C ARG A 181 -10.47 -10.44 -4.99
N LEU A 182 -9.58 -10.07 -5.91
CA LEU A 182 -8.29 -9.50 -5.52
C LEU A 182 -8.43 -8.16 -4.81
N SER A 183 -9.30 -7.25 -5.29
CA SER A 183 -9.51 -5.95 -4.65
C SER A 183 -10.04 -6.09 -3.23
N GLU A 184 -11.02 -6.97 -3.01
CA GLU A 184 -11.52 -7.33 -1.68
C GLU A 184 -10.40 -7.90 -0.79
N GLN A 185 -9.68 -8.91 -1.26
CA GLN A 185 -8.61 -9.56 -0.49
C GLN A 185 -7.50 -8.58 -0.10
N PHE A 186 -7.13 -7.67 -1.00
CA PHE A 186 -6.12 -6.65 -0.71
C PHE A 186 -6.62 -5.63 0.32
N ALA A 187 -7.88 -5.20 0.24
CA ALA A 187 -8.48 -4.31 1.23
C ALA A 187 -8.57 -4.99 2.61
N ASP A 188 -9.03 -6.24 2.68
CA ASP A 188 -9.10 -7.03 3.91
C ASP A 188 -7.73 -7.19 4.58
N GLU A 189 -6.69 -7.52 3.81
CA GLU A 189 -5.33 -7.66 4.32
C GLU A 189 -4.75 -6.29 4.76
N ALA A 190 -5.07 -5.21 4.05
CA ALA A 190 -4.70 -3.85 4.47
C ALA A 190 -5.33 -3.49 5.83
N VAL A 191 -6.61 -3.75 6.00
CA VAL A 191 -7.32 -3.52 7.28
C VAL A 191 -6.73 -4.38 8.41
N LYS A 192 -6.39 -5.65 8.15
CA LYS A 192 -5.70 -6.51 9.14
C LYS A 192 -4.34 -5.95 9.54
N PHE A 193 -3.55 -5.48 8.56
CA PHE A 193 -2.25 -4.88 8.81
C PHE A 193 -2.36 -3.59 9.64
N ILE A 194 -3.29 -2.70 9.29
CA ILE A 194 -3.56 -1.45 10.04
C ILE A 194 -3.91 -1.77 11.50
N LYS A 195 -4.87 -2.67 11.72
CA LYS A 195 -5.29 -3.10 13.07
C LYS A 195 -4.14 -3.66 13.90
N ALA A 196 -3.28 -4.47 13.28
CA ALA A 196 -2.13 -5.09 13.96
C ALA A 196 -1.02 -4.09 14.31
N ASN A 197 -0.97 -2.94 13.65
CA ASN A 197 0.10 -1.94 13.83
C ASN A 197 -0.40 -0.60 14.36
N ARG A 198 -1.62 -0.51 14.88
CA ARG A 198 -2.25 0.73 15.33
C ARG A 198 -1.48 1.50 16.42
N GLU A 199 -0.61 0.83 17.17
CA GLU A 199 0.16 1.40 18.29
C GLU A 199 1.59 1.85 17.89
N ARG A 200 1.92 1.81 16.60
CA ARG A 200 3.24 2.20 16.09
C ARG A 200 3.12 2.73 14.66
N PRO A 201 4.04 3.60 14.22
CA PRO A 201 4.00 4.11 12.86
C PRO A 201 4.16 2.99 11.84
N PHE A 202 3.38 3.08 10.76
CA PHE A 202 3.44 2.11 9.67
C PHE A 202 3.46 2.79 8.29
N PHE A 203 4.11 2.10 7.35
CA PHE A 203 4.06 2.38 5.92
C PHE A 203 3.40 1.21 5.20
N LEU A 204 2.25 1.45 4.60
CA LEU A 204 1.53 0.50 3.77
C LEU A 204 1.60 0.94 2.30
N TYR A 205 2.27 0.18 1.45
CA TYR A 205 2.15 0.28 0.00
C TYR A 205 1.06 -0.69 -0.47
N LEU A 206 -0.02 -0.13 -1.02
CA LEU A 206 -1.22 -0.87 -1.43
C LEU A 206 -1.47 -0.69 -2.94
N PRO A 207 -0.68 -1.35 -3.79
CA PRO A 207 -0.84 -1.31 -5.25
C PRO A 207 -1.91 -2.30 -5.70
N PHE A 208 -3.13 -1.83 -5.87
CA PHE A 208 -4.21 -2.63 -6.43
C PHE A 208 -3.88 -3.11 -7.84
N THR A 209 -4.51 -4.22 -8.25
CA THR A 209 -4.51 -4.65 -9.65
C THR A 209 -5.62 -3.98 -10.46
N ALA A 210 -6.61 -3.44 -9.79
CA ALA A 210 -7.74 -2.75 -10.39
C ALA A 210 -7.32 -1.37 -10.94
N PRO A 211 -7.88 -0.92 -12.08
CA PRO A 211 -8.79 -1.62 -12.97
C PRO A 211 -8.12 -2.36 -14.16
N HIS A 212 -6.82 -2.74 -14.05
CA HIS A 212 -6.07 -3.42 -15.11
C HIS A 212 -6.80 -4.64 -15.68
N PHE A 213 -6.66 -4.85 -16.98
CA PHE A 213 -7.27 -6.00 -17.69
C PHE A 213 -6.73 -7.35 -17.17
N PRO A 214 -7.56 -8.41 -17.06
CA PRO A 214 -9.01 -8.42 -17.31
C PRO A 214 -9.79 -7.73 -16.18
N ALA A 215 -10.69 -6.80 -16.54
CA ALA A 215 -11.55 -6.09 -15.62
C ALA A 215 -12.65 -7.04 -15.10
N GLN A 216 -12.46 -7.57 -13.91
CA GLN A 216 -13.36 -8.54 -13.27
C GLN A 216 -13.66 -8.07 -11.85
N ALA A 217 -14.77 -7.38 -11.68
CA ALA A 217 -15.25 -6.95 -10.38
C ALA A 217 -15.75 -8.14 -9.53
N HIS A 218 -15.77 -7.95 -8.23
CA HIS A 218 -16.43 -8.85 -7.30
C HIS A 218 -17.91 -9.10 -7.74
N PRO A 219 -18.47 -10.30 -7.55
CA PRO A 219 -19.85 -10.60 -7.95
C PRO A 219 -20.89 -9.57 -7.50
N ASP A 220 -20.71 -8.98 -6.32
CA ASP A 220 -21.60 -7.96 -5.77
C ASP A 220 -21.53 -6.62 -6.53
N TRP A 221 -20.49 -6.40 -7.33
CA TRP A 221 -20.30 -5.19 -8.13
C TRP A 221 -20.58 -5.40 -9.62
N LYS A 222 -20.61 -6.64 -10.06
CA LYS A 222 -20.79 -6.99 -11.46
C LYS A 222 -22.13 -6.48 -12.00
N GLY A 223 -22.08 -5.69 -13.09
CA GLY A 223 -23.24 -5.14 -13.79
C GLY A 223 -23.90 -3.96 -13.07
N LYS A 224 -23.25 -3.35 -12.08
CA LYS A 224 -23.78 -2.18 -11.36
C LYS A 224 -23.42 -0.84 -12.00
N SER A 225 -22.26 -0.76 -12.62
CA SER A 225 -21.82 0.46 -13.27
C SER A 225 -22.46 0.66 -14.64
N ALA A 226 -22.79 1.91 -14.98
CA ALA A 226 -23.26 2.28 -16.31
C ALA A 226 -22.16 2.12 -17.38
N ASN A 227 -20.89 2.01 -17.00
CA ASN A 227 -19.74 1.87 -17.91
C ASN A 227 -19.24 0.41 -18.04
N GLY A 228 -20.11 -0.58 -17.81
CA GLY A 228 -19.81 -2.01 -17.98
C GLY A 228 -18.72 -2.51 -17.03
N ALA A 229 -18.02 -3.59 -17.42
CA ALA A 229 -17.09 -4.29 -16.56
C ALA A 229 -15.93 -3.42 -16.04
N TYR A 230 -15.44 -2.47 -16.84
CA TYR A 230 -14.42 -1.53 -16.39
C TYR A 230 -14.95 -0.61 -15.28
N GLY A 231 -16.13 -0.05 -15.47
CA GLY A 231 -16.79 0.78 -14.47
C GLY A 231 -17.11 0.01 -13.19
N ASP A 232 -17.54 -1.26 -13.29
CA ASP A 232 -17.78 -2.11 -12.14
C ASP A 232 -16.52 -2.22 -11.25
N VAL A 233 -15.35 -2.41 -11.87
CA VAL A 233 -14.07 -2.52 -11.15
C VAL A 233 -13.62 -1.18 -10.56
N VAL A 234 -13.84 -0.06 -11.25
CA VAL A 234 -13.51 1.29 -10.72
C VAL A 234 -14.38 1.63 -9.52
N GLU A 235 -15.70 1.37 -9.61
CA GLU A 235 -16.63 1.64 -8.51
C GLU A 235 -16.42 0.67 -7.33
N GLU A 236 -16.03 -0.58 -7.58
CA GLU A 236 -15.56 -1.49 -6.52
C GLU A 236 -14.30 -0.96 -5.83
N LEU A 237 -13.30 -0.50 -6.61
CA LEU A 237 -12.06 0.04 -6.04
C LEU A 237 -12.36 1.21 -5.10
N ASP A 238 -13.23 2.13 -5.50
CA ASP A 238 -13.68 3.24 -4.66
C ASP A 238 -14.26 2.75 -3.32
N ALA A 239 -15.15 1.76 -3.36
CA ALA A 239 -15.73 1.17 -2.15
C ALA A 239 -14.69 0.49 -1.26
N ARG A 240 -13.72 -0.24 -1.85
CA ARG A 240 -12.63 -0.89 -1.08
C ARG A 240 -11.72 0.13 -0.39
N VAL A 241 -11.48 1.27 -1.02
CA VAL A 241 -10.79 2.40 -0.35
C VAL A 241 -11.63 2.90 0.83
N GLY A 242 -12.96 2.98 0.68
CA GLY A 242 -13.88 3.34 1.75
C GLY A 242 -13.77 2.45 2.98
N GLU A 243 -13.71 1.13 2.80
CA GLU A 243 -13.53 0.16 3.89
C GLU A 243 -12.23 0.41 4.69
N ILE A 244 -11.15 0.80 3.99
CA ILE A 244 -9.87 1.13 4.62
C ILE A 244 -9.98 2.43 5.41
N LEU A 245 -10.57 3.48 4.84
CA LEU A 245 -10.77 4.77 5.52
C LEU A 245 -11.66 4.62 6.75
N GLU A 246 -12.74 3.86 6.65
CA GLU A 246 -13.60 3.54 7.80
C GLU A 246 -12.85 2.80 8.91
N SER A 247 -11.93 1.90 8.55
CA SER A 247 -11.07 1.22 9.52
C SER A 247 -10.13 2.18 10.24
N LEU A 248 -9.53 3.15 9.53
CA LEU A 248 -8.68 4.18 10.12
C LEU A 248 -9.47 5.04 11.10
N LYS A 249 -10.67 5.47 10.70
CA LYS A 249 -11.59 6.23 11.54
C LYS A 249 -11.99 5.48 12.82
N ALA A 250 -12.37 4.20 12.67
CA ALA A 250 -12.76 3.36 13.80
C ALA A 250 -11.61 3.12 14.81
N LEU A 251 -10.35 3.32 14.39
CA LEU A 251 -9.15 3.17 15.21
C LEU A 251 -8.56 4.50 15.68
N ASP A 252 -9.20 5.64 15.39
CA ASP A 252 -8.71 7.01 15.68
C ASP A 252 -7.32 7.30 15.06
N LEU A 253 -7.10 6.82 13.83
CA LEU A 253 -5.84 6.95 13.07
C LEU A 253 -5.92 7.98 11.92
N GLU A 254 -6.94 8.84 11.90
CA GLU A 254 -7.13 9.88 10.86
C GLU A 254 -6.36 11.18 11.14
N LYS A 255 -5.59 11.25 12.22
CA LYS A 255 -4.88 12.47 12.68
C LYS A 255 -3.43 12.47 12.23
#